data_2bec6e8cd4480c38327bc0480617ac5c
#
_entry.id   2bec6e8cd4480c38327bc0480617ac5c
#
_cell.length_a   1.000
_cell.length_b   1.000
_cell.length_c   1.000
_cell.angle_alpha   90.00
_cell.angle_beta   90.00
_cell.angle_gamma   90.00
#
_symmetry.space_group_name_H-M   'P 1'
#
loop_
_entity.id
_entity.type
_entity.pdbx_description
1 polymer ?
#
loop_
_entity_poly.entity_id
_entity_poly.type
_entity_poly.pdbx_seq_one_letter_code
_entity_poly.pdbx_strand_id
1 'polypeptide(L)'
;MKKTLTVIITSLLVIGGFLFINKTDAGCVNLYIDYSSLDNGTKITKCIDMPNNTIALEVLKKANLEIEGTKKYGLAVVCRVNNLPNKKVESCESMPPEKAYWAIIIKEKKLIPFPKSEWGWGQLAIDEQLLSPGDSVGLVWANDGKVVFP
;
A
#
# COMPACT_ATOMS: atom_id res chain seq x y z
N MET A 1 -7.09 -61.95 -23.37
CA MET A 1 -7.46 -61.14 -22.21
C MET A 1 -6.28 -60.28 -21.68
N LYS A 2 -5.58 -59.50 -22.54
CA LYS A 2 -4.45 -58.63 -22.12
C LYS A 2 -4.51 -57.17 -22.64
N LYS A 3 -5.64 -56.75 -23.23
CA LYS A 3 -5.76 -55.42 -23.83
C LYS A 3 -6.64 -54.42 -23.06
N THR A 4 -7.30 -54.83 -21.99
CA THR A 4 -8.22 -53.99 -21.22
C THR A 4 -7.62 -53.33 -20.00
N LEU A 5 -6.39 -53.70 -19.61
CA LEU A 5 -5.77 -53.15 -18.40
C LEU A 5 -4.94 -51.85 -18.64
N THR A 6 -4.58 -51.60 -19.89
CA THR A 6 -3.71 -50.44 -20.23
C THR A 6 -4.47 -49.12 -20.37
N VAL A 7 -5.80 -49.19 -20.58
CA VAL A 7 -6.61 -47.94 -20.80
C VAL A 7 -7.03 -47.26 -19.48
N ILE A 8 -7.06 -48.01 -18.38
CA ILE A 8 -7.52 -47.47 -17.08
C ILE A 8 -6.41 -46.68 -16.37
N ILE A 9 -5.14 -46.93 -16.65
CA ILE A 9 -4.03 -46.26 -15.97
C ILE A 9 -3.76 -44.87 -16.58
N THR A 10 -4.07 -44.66 -17.86
CA THR A 10 -3.86 -43.35 -18.51
C THR A 10 -4.92 -42.31 -18.17
N SER A 11 -6.12 -42.73 -17.76
CA SER A 11 -7.18 -41.77 -17.39
C SER A 11 -7.06 -41.23 -15.95
N LEU A 12 -6.29 -41.85 -15.09
CA LEU A 12 -6.08 -41.40 -13.71
C LEU A 12 -4.98 -40.33 -13.56
N LEU A 13 -4.11 -40.17 -14.56
CA LEU A 13 -3.04 -39.18 -14.55
C LEU A 13 -3.48 -37.78 -15.02
N VAL A 14 -4.64 -37.63 -15.66
CA VAL A 14 -5.13 -36.36 -16.17
C VAL A 14 -5.97 -35.57 -15.14
N ILE A 15 -6.48 -36.24 -14.11
CA ILE A 15 -7.34 -35.59 -13.09
C ILE A 15 -6.51 -35.02 -11.91
N GLY A 16 -5.25 -35.42 -11.77
CA GLY A 16 -4.36 -34.96 -10.70
C GLY A 16 -3.72 -33.60 -10.92
N GLY A 17 -3.87 -33.01 -12.10
CA GLY A 17 -3.13 -31.80 -12.52
C GLY A 17 -3.84 -30.45 -12.33
N PHE A 18 -5.06 -30.39 -11.81
CA PHE A 18 -5.86 -29.14 -11.80
C PHE A 18 -6.23 -28.62 -10.42
N LEU A 19 -5.50 -28.99 -9.39
CA LEU A 19 -5.60 -28.31 -8.09
C LEU A 19 -4.34 -27.47 -7.83
N PHE A 20 -3.93 -26.62 -8.77
CA PHE A 20 -3.23 -25.41 -8.39
C PHE A 20 -4.26 -24.48 -7.76
N ILE A 21 -4.55 -24.71 -6.50
CA ILE A 21 -5.14 -23.69 -5.63
C ILE A 21 -4.21 -22.50 -5.77
N ASN A 22 -4.67 -21.45 -6.44
CA ASN A 22 -4.05 -20.15 -6.32
C ASN A 22 -4.10 -19.80 -4.84
N LYS A 23 -3.05 -20.19 -4.11
CA LYS A 23 -2.79 -19.69 -2.78
C LYS A 23 -2.61 -18.20 -2.98
N THR A 24 -3.67 -17.43 -2.72
CA THR A 24 -3.53 -15.98 -2.55
C THR A 24 -2.47 -15.86 -1.48
N ASP A 25 -1.29 -15.38 -1.84
CA ASP A 25 -0.26 -15.06 -0.87
C ASP A 25 -0.83 -13.93 -0.01
N ALA A 26 -1.65 -14.34 0.96
CA ALA A 26 -2.12 -13.46 2.01
C ALA A 26 -0.87 -13.13 2.83
N GLY A 27 -0.45 -11.92 2.69
CA GLY A 27 0.70 -11.39 3.39
C GLY A 27 0.43 -9.95 3.77
N CYS A 28 1.37 -9.36 4.41
CA CYS A 28 1.22 -8.04 5.01
C CYS A 28 1.85 -6.96 4.12
N VAL A 29 1.13 -5.87 3.94
CA VAL A 29 1.64 -4.59 3.48
C VAL A 29 2.06 -3.79 4.70
N ASN A 30 3.29 -3.25 4.70
CA ASN A 30 3.76 -2.43 5.80
C ASN A 30 3.25 -0.99 5.64
N LEU A 31 2.61 -0.49 6.68
CA LEU A 31 2.11 0.87 6.76
C LEU A 31 3.04 1.70 7.64
N TYR A 32 3.38 2.91 7.19
CA TYR A 32 4.14 3.90 7.95
C TYR A 32 3.46 5.26 7.87
N ILE A 33 3.15 5.86 9.02
CA ILE A 33 2.60 7.22 9.10
C ILE A 33 3.48 8.04 10.02
N ASP A 34 3.91 9.20 9.57
CA ASP A 34 4.74 10.10 10.35
C ASP A 34 4.05 11.45 10.57
N TYR A 35 3.56 11.64 11.79
CA TYR A 35 2.97 12.90 12.28
C TYR A 35 3.99 13.76 13.03
N SER A 36 5.27 13.38 13.07
CA SER A 36 6.22 13.96 14.01
C SER A 36 6.30 15.49 13.98
N SER A 37 6.01 16.08 12.84
CA SER A 37 5.96 17.54 12.68
C SER A 37 4.59 18.16 12.98
N LEU A 38 3.56 17.35 13.26
CA LEU A 38 2.19 17.81 13.54
C LEU A 38 1.76 17.51 14.98
N ASP A 39 2.18 16.37 15.54
CA ASP A 39 1.69 15.85 16.81
C ASP A 39 2.82 15.22 17.62
N ASN A 40 3.68 16.05 18.17
CA ASN A 40 4.71 15.72 19.19
C ASN A 40 5.52 14.44 18.93
N GLY A 41 5.81 14.13 17.67
CA GLY A 41 6.65 13.00 17.30
C GLY A 41 5.95 11.66 17.12
N THR A 42 4.63 11.64 17.01
CA THR A 42 3.87 10.39 16.79
C THR A 42 4.21 9.77 15.44
N LYS A 43 4.54 8.48 15.47
CA LYS A 43 4.75 7.63 14.29
C LYS A 43 3.97 6.35 14.46
N ILE A 44 3.38 5.87 13.38
CA ILE A 44 2.64 4.61 13.34
C ILE A 44 3.33 3.69 12.35
N THR A 45 3.63 2.47 12.79
CA THR A 45 4.07 1.39 11.91
C THR A 45 3.19 0.17 12.18
N LYS A 46 2.56 -0.35 11.13
CA LYS A 46 1.69 -1.53 11.22
C LYS A 46 1.92 -2.44 10.01
N CYS A 47 1.73 -3.72 10.23
CA CYS A 47 1.65 -4.74 9.20
C CYS A 47 0.17 -5.04 8.98
N ILE A 48 -0.36 -4.81 7.78
CA ILE A 48 -1.78 -4.97 7.44
C ILE A 48 -1.91 -6.11 6.44
N ASP A 49 -2.55 -7.19 6.85
CA ASP A 49 -2.79 -8.35 5.97
C ASP A 49 -3.68 -7.96 4.79
N MET A 50 -3.13 -8.02 3.60
CA MET A 50 -3.80 -7.64 2.36
C MET A 50 -3.51 -8.66 1.26
N PRO A 51 -4.45 -8.85 0.31
CA PRO A 51 -4.18 -9.64 -0.89
C PRO A 51 -3.25 -8.88 -1.85
N ASN A 52 -2.74 -9.60 -2.86
CA ASN A 52 -1.99 -8.98 -3.96
C ASN A 52 -2.85 -7.94 -4.72
N ASN A 53 -2.20 -6.93 -5.26
CA ASN A 53 -2.83 -5.86 -6.04
C ASN A 53 -3.92 -5.09 -5.28
N THR A 54 -3.69 -4.83 -4.01
CA THR A 54 -4.56 -3.99 -3.18
C THR A 54 -4.25 -2.51 -3.42
N ILE A 55 -5.27 -1.69 -3.52
CA ILE A 55 -5.12 -0.23 -3.57
C ILE A 55 -4.63 0.29 -2.21
N ALA A 56 -3.65 1.18 -2.21
CA ALA A 56 -3.06 1.72 -0.99
C ALA A 56 -4.08 2.35 -0.03
N LEU A 57 -5.10 3.02 -0.55
CA LEU A 57 -6.20 3.55 0.24
C LEU A 57 -6.90 2.49 1.09
N GLU A 58 -7.07 1.27 0.56
CA GLU A 58 -7.71 0.17 1.31
C GLU A 58 -6.84 -0.33 2.46
N VAL A 59 -5.51 -0.29 2.30
CA VAL A 59 -4.56 -0.56 3.40
C VAL A 59 -4.75 0.45 4.53
N LEU A 60 -4.85 1.74 4.18
CA LEU A 60 -5.05 2.82 5.14
C LEU A 60 -6.40 2.69 5.86
N LYS A 61 -7.48 2.43 5.13
CA LYS A 61 -8.82 2.20 5.71
C LYS A 61 -8.84 1.00 6.66
N LYS A 62 -8.23 -0.12 6.27
CA LYS A 62 -8.14 -1.31 7.12
C LYS A 62 -7.31 -1.07 8.39
N ALA A 63 -6.39 -0.13 8.35
CA ALA A 63 -5.65 0.35 9.51
C ALA A 63 -6.45 1.30 10.42
N ASN A 64 -7.72 1.60 10.08
CA ASN A 64 -8.62 2.57 10.72
C ASN A 64 -8.08 4.02 10.63
N LEU A 65 -7.50 4.38 9.49
CA LEU A 65 -7.09 5.74 9.21
C LEU A 65 -8.15 6.46 8.38
N GLU A 66 -8.49 7.66 8.80
CA GLU A 66 -9.33 8.58 8.04
C GLU A 66 -8.46 9.41 7.10
N ILE A 67 -8.71 9.30 5.80
CA ILE A 67 -7.96 10.02 4.77
C ILE A 67 -8.90 11.00 4.07
N GLU A 68 -8.55 12.27 4.10
CA GLU A 68 -9.26 13.33 3.40
C GLU A 68 -8.39 13.88 2.26
N GLY A 69 -8.92 13.90 1.06
CA GLY A 69 -8.31 14.58 -0.08
C GLY A 69 -8.71 16.05 -0.16
N THR A 70 -8.11 16.79 -1.10
CA THR A 70 -8.53 18.16 -1.38
C THR A 70 -9.84 18.19 -2.18
N LYS A 71 -10.61 19.27 -2.08
CA LYS A 71 -11.84 19.41 -2.88
C LYS A 71 -11.56 19.47 -4.38
N LYS A 72 -10.44 20.08 -4.77
CA LYS A 72 -10.10 20.25 -6.18
C LYS A 72 -9.51 19.02 -6.83
N TYR A 73 -8.71 18.23 -6.09
CA TYR A 73 -7.93 17.13 -6.65
C TYR A 73 -8.28 15.76 -6.05
N GLY A 74 -9.25 15.73 -5.11
CA GLY A 74 -9.60 14.47 -4.43
C GLY A 74 -8.41 13.85 -3.73
N LEU A 75 -8.34 12.53 -3.77
CA LEU A 75 -7.28 11.73 -3.15
C LEU A 75 -5.95 11.72 -3.92
N ALA A 76 -5.90 12.34 -5.10
CA ALA A 76 -4.62 12.62 -5.76
C ALA A 76 -3.72 13.52 -4.89
N VAL A 77 -4.33 14.32 -4.01
CA VAL A 77 -3.63 15.15 -3.04
C VAL A 77 -4.23 14.90 -1.66
N VAL A 78 -3.54 14.13 -0.84
CA VAL A 78 -3.93 13.90 0.56
C VAL A 78 -3.80 15.20 1.33
N CYS A 79 -4.90 15.62 1.93
CA CYS A 79 -4.97 16.85 2.71
C CYS A 79 -4.89 16.59 4.22
N ARG A 80 -5.62 15.59 4.72
CA ARG A 80 -5.61 15.20 6.13
C ARG A 80 -5.50 13.71 6.33
N VAL A 81 -4.86 13.35 7.41
CA VAL A 81 -4.83 11.99 7.94
C VAL A 81 -5.27 12.06 9.39
N ASN A 82 -6.35 11.36 9.76
CA ASN A 82 -6.95 11.43 11.11
C ASN A 82 -7.22 12.89 11.56
N ASN A 83 -7.79 13.70 10.68
CA ASN A 83 -8.08 15.12 10.93
C ASN A 83 -6.85 16.03 11.16
N LEU A 84 -5.64 15.56 10.86
CA LEU A 84 -4.42 16.34 10.93
C LEU A 84 -3.87 16.67 9.51
N PRO A 85 -3.38 17.91 9.29
CA PRO A 85 -3.46 19.08 10.17
C PRO A 85 -4.92 19.55 10.35
N ASN A 86 -5.19 20.32 11.39
CA ASN A 86 -6.54 20.83 11.64
C ASN A 86 -7.01 21.82 10.54
N LYS A 87 -8.34 22.05 10.47
CA LYS A 87 -8.96 22.89 9.42
C LYS A 87 -8.51 24.36 9.42
N LYS A 88 -7.96 24.86 10.53
CA LYS A 88 -7.43 26.22 10.60
C LYS A 88 -6.05 26.33 9.96
N VAL A 89 -5.30 25.22 9.94
CA VAL A 89 -3.97 25.15 9.35
C VAL A 89 -4.06 24.86 7.85
N GLU A 90 -4.96 23.93 7.46
CA GLU A 90 -5.14 23.51 6.08
C GLU A 90 -6.63 23.41 5.73
N SER A 91 -7.05 24.17 4.73
CA SER A 91 -8.46 24.24 4.33
C SER A 91 -8.94 23.08 3.47
N CYS A 92 -8.05 22.37 2.82
CA CYS A 92 -8.33 21.31 1.83
C CYS A 92 -9.09 21.76 0.57
N GLU A 93 -9.06 23.05 0.25
CA GLU A 93 -9.73 23.54 -0.97
C GLU A 93 -8.95 23.16 -2.24
N SER A 94 -7.64 23.30 -2.21
CA SER A 94 -6.76 23.06 -3.37
C SER A 94 -5.42 22.46 -2.94
N MET A 95 -4.37 22.65 -3.72
CA MET A 95 -3.02 22.22 -3.40
C MET A 95 -2.56 22.86 -2.08
N PRO A 96 -2.04 22.07 -1.12
CA PRO A 96 -1.44 22.63 0.09
C PRO A 96 -0.18 23.43 -0.26
N PRO A 97 0.29 24.29 0.65
CA PRO A 97 1.54 25.03 0.46
C PRO A 97 2.71 24.07 0.18
N GLU A 98 3.65 24.49 -0.68
CA GLU A 98 4.82 23.67 -1.06
C GLU A 98 5.66 23.14 0.12
N LYS A 99 5.55 23.81 1.27
CA LYS A 99 6.34 23.48 2.47
C LYS A 99 5.60 22.67 3.52
N ALA A 100 4.30 22.40 3.33
CA ALA A 100 3.47 21.77 4.35
C ALA A 100 2.40 20.87 3.70
N TYR A 101 2.72 19.60 3.48
CA TYR A 101 1.84 18.63 2.79
C TYR A 101 2.09 17.20 3.23
N TRP A 102 1.13 16.32 3.00
CA TRP A 102 1.31 14.88 3.13
C TRP A 102 2.00 14.31 1.90
N ALA A 103 3.19 13.79 2.10
CA ALA A 103 3.93 13.06 1.08
C ALA A 103 3.53 11.59 1.09
N ILE A 104 3.15 11.07 -0.06
CA ILE A 104 2.95 9.64 -0.28
C ILE A 104 4.32 9.04 -0.59
N ILE A 105 4.74 8.05 0.20
CA ILE A 105 5.99 7.34 0.01
C ILE A 105 5.73 5.85 -0.14
N ILE A 106 6.49 5.19 -1.02
CA ILE A 106 6.35 3.78 -1.35
C ILE A 106 7.70 3.09 -1.24
N LYS A 107 7.68 1.86 -0.77
CA LYS A 107 8.81 0.96 -0.83
C LYS A 107 8.33 -0.38 -1.36
N GLU A 108 8.73 -0.72 -2.58
CA GLU A 108 8.34 -1.97 -3.22
C GLU A 108 9.12 -3.15 -2.64
N LYS A 109 8.47 -4.29 -2.58
CA LYS A 109 9.08 -5.56 -2.23
C LYS A 109 10.21 -5.88 -3.21
N LYS A 110 11.31 -6.33 -2.65
CA LYS A 110 12.45 -6.73 -3.45
C LYS A 110 12.22 -8.04 -4.18
N LEU A 111 12.45 -8.02 -5.49
CA LEU A 111 12.61 -9.23 -6.29
C LEU A 111 14.12 -9.54 -6.41
N ILE A 112 14.56 -10.68 -5.84
CA ILE A 112 15.95 -11.15 -6.00
C ILE A 112 16.22 -11.36 -7.50
N PRO A 113 17.37 -10.89 -8.07
CA PRO A 113 18.63 -10.52 -7.41
C PRO A 113 18.93 -9.01 -7.30
N PHE A 114 17.95 -8.15 -7.37
CA PHE A 114 18.16 -6.70 -7.45
C PHE A 114 18.57 -6.03 -6.11
N PRO A 115 19.19 -4.83 -6.12
CA PRO A 115 19.64 -4.13 -4.92
C PRO A 115 18.49 -3.77 -3.98
N LYS A 116 18.78 -3.38 -2.75
CA LYS A 116 17.78 -3.14 -1.69
C LYS A 116 16.67 -2.21 -2.18
N SER A 117 15.40 -2.59 -1.91
CA SER A 117 14.31 -1.68 -2.09
C SER A 117 14.46 -0.54 -1.08
N GLU A 118 14.39 0.69 -1.55
CA GLU A 118 14.47 1.89 -0.73
C GLU A 118 13.13 2.62 -0.79
N TRP A 119 12.87 3.46 0.19
CA TRP A 119 11.74 4.34 0.15
C TRP A 119 11.90 5.37 -0.97
N GLY A 120 10.86 5.56 -1.74
CA GLY A 120 10.76 6.56 -2.79
C GLY A 120 9.42 7.29 -2.75
N TRP A 121 9.27 8.28 -3.61
CA TRP A 121 8.01 8.99 -3.78
C TRP A 121 6.97 8.10 -4.45
N GLY A 122 5.73 8.14 -3.95
CA GLY A 122 4.60 7.57 -4.65
C GLY A 122 4.40 8.28 -5.99
N GLN A 123 4.25 7.52 -7.06
CA GLN A 123 4.09 8.05 -8.42
C GLN A 123 2.61 8.23 -8.80
N LEU A 124 1.72 7.59 -8.07
CA LEU A 124 0.28 7.59 -8.29
C LEU A 124 -0.45 8.16 -7.06
N ALA A 125 -1.70 8.55 -7.27
CA ALA A 125 -2.62 8.90 -6.20
C ALA A 125 -2.81 7.73 -5.22
N ILE A 126 -3.16 8.02 -3.98
CA ILE A 126 -3.29 6.99 -2.93
C ILE A 126 -4.41 5.98 -3.23
N ASP A 127 -5.40 6.37 -4.03
CA ASP A 127 -6.52 5.56 -4.51
C ASP A 127 -6.23 4.85 -5.85
N GLU A 128 -5.06 5.05 -6.43
CA GLU A 128 -4.59 4.41 -7.67
C GLU A 128 -3.36 3.51 -7.44
N GLN A 129 -2.60 3.76 -6.37
CA GLN A 129 -1.38 3.02 -6.07
C GLN A 129 -1.69 1.57 -5.68
N LEU A 130 -1.22 0.61 -6.48
CA LEU A 130 -1.34 -0.82 -6.19
C LEU A 130 -0.16 -1.29 -5.34
N LEU A 131 -0.46 -2.16 -4.38
CA LEU A 131 0.48 -2.76 -3.43
C LEU A 131 0.25 -4.26 -3.35
N SER A 132 1.31 -4.97 -3.06
CA SER A 132 1.30 -6.41 -2.79
C SER A 132 1.97 -6.72 -1.45
N PRO A 133 1.70 -7.89 -0.85
CA PRO A 133 2.38 -8.32 0.37
C PRO A 133 3.90 -8.22 0.28
N GLY A 134 4.48 -7.56 1.27
CA GLY A 134 5.90 -7.22 1.31
C GLY A 134 6.24 -5.82 0.85
N ASP A 135 5.33 -5.14 0.14
CA ASP A 135 5.45 -3.71 -0.14
C ASP A 135 5.19 -2.88 1.11
N SER A 136 5.55 -1.61 1.03
CA SER A 136 5.29 -0.65 2.09
C SER A 136 4.71 0.63 1.52
N VAL A 137 3.76 1.21 2.23
CA VAL A 137 3.20 2.53 1.93
C VAL A 137 3.33 3.42 3.15
N GLY A 138 3.68 4.67 2.95
CA GLY A 138 3.74 5.65 4.03
C GLY A 138 3.12 6.98 3.65
N LEU A 139 2.63 7.67 4.67
CA LEU A 139 2.26 9.07 4.62
C LEU A 139 3.13 9.83 5.61
N VAL A 140 3.89 10.79 5.13
CA VAL A 140 4.81 11.60 5.92
C VAL A 140 4.43 13.06 5.79
N TRP A 141 4.20 13.75 6.91
CA TRP A 141 3.98 15.17 6.87
C TRP A 141 5.29 15.90 6.57
N ALA A 142 5.37 16.53 5.40
CA ALA A 142 6.48 17.39 5.06
C ALA A 142 6.46 18.64 5.93
N ASN A 143 7.61 18.98 6.51
CA ASN A 143 7.82 20.21 7.22
C ASN A 143 8.91 21.01 6.52
N ASP A 144 8.63 22.26 6.21
CA ASP A 144 9.55 23.13 5.44
C ASP A 144 9.97 22.52 4.08
N GLY A 145 9.04 21.76 3.46
CA GLY A 145 9.25 21.04 2.19
C GLY A 145 10.17 19.82 2.31
N LYS A 146 10.55 19.44 3.52
CA LYS A 146 11.42 18.28 3.75
C LYS A 146 10.60 17.06 4.14
N VAL A 147 10.86 15.95 3.44
CA VAL A 147 10.33 14.63 3.75
C VAL A 147 11.48 13.78 4.26
N VAL A 148 11.32 13.21 5.45
CA VAL A 148 12.29 12.28 6.03
C VAL A 148 11.76 10.88 5.81
N PHE A 149 12.46 10.12 4.97
CA PHE A 149 12.14 8.70 4.76
C PHE A 149 12.51 7.86 5.99
N PRO A 150 11.73 6.79 6.29
CA PRO A 150 12.02 5.88 7.40
C PRO A 150 13.32 5.10 7.26
#